data_fa7a5303517d189945733db8c2ba13f1
#
_entry.id   fa7a5303517d189945733db8c2ba13f1
#
_cell.length_a   1.000
_cell.length_b   1.000
_cell.length_c   1.000
_cell.angle_alpha   90.00
_cell.angle_beta   90.00
_cell.angle_gamma   90.00
#
_symmetry.space_group_name_H-M   'P 1'
#
loop_
_entity.id
_entity.type
_entity.pdbx_description
1 polymer ?
#
loop_
_entity_poly.entity_id
_entity_poly.type
_entity_poly.pdbx_seq_one_letter_code
_entity_poly.pdbx_strand_id
1 'polypeptide(L)'
;MTTPQLQAPVVTADELERRSSPPESLRPWITEVAQIPMVQPGSMAFTHVPQAVTTIVLRTEASGRRDALVVGPRTRATYANPDKSAGCTRIRLAPGASQPLLGIPAVDLTNRVTMLADVPGAAADLADALTELAPAEIVPFLESELPQRLSEDRTRRDHRRLLGSAVAAMDATASITDLAAALAVSERQLRNLFTSGIGVSPKHYARITRIRRILSAAGNTPWSHLATAAGYYDQSHMTADFRSLMGVAPTAYFRGDIPAPTPCQSLTSL
;
A
#
# COMPACT_ATOMS: atom_id res chain seq x y z
N MET A 1 -1.02 -43.95 -0.38
CA MET A 1 -0.04 -43.02 0.17
C MET A 1 0.02 -41.83 -0.78
N THR A 2 -0.72 -40.79 -0.49
CA THR A 2 -0.79 -39.57 -1.32
C THR A 2 0.44 -38.73 -0.98
N THR A 3 1.34 -38.56 -1.92
CA THR A 3 2.51 -37.67 -1.77
C THR A 3 2.00 -36.26 -1.45
N PRO A 4 2.48 -35.61 -0.38
CA PRO A 4 2.10 -34.22 -0.13
C PRO A 4 2.62 -33.37 -1.32
N GLN A 5 1.71 -32.78 -2.07
CA GLN A 5 2.05 -31.71 -3.00
C GLN A 5 2.72 -30.61 -2.16
N LEU A 6 4.01 -30.37 -2.42
CA LEU A 6 4.67 -29.15 -1.93
C LEU A 6 3.86 -27.98 -2.50
N GLN A 7 3.09 -27.33 -1.64
CA GLN A 7 2.43 -26.09 -1.99
C GLN A 7 3.52 -25.07 -2.35
N ALA A 8 3.34 -24.41 -3.50
CA ALA A 8 4.25 -23.35 -3.93
C ALA A 8 4.34 -22.27 -2.83
N PRO A 9 5.53 -21.74 -2.56
CA PRO A 9 5.70 -20.71 -1.54
C PRO A 9 4.77 -19.52 -1.83
N VAL A 10 4.16 -18.98 -0.78
CA VAL A 10 3.33 -17.79 -0.87
C VAL A 10 4.25 -16.60 -1.08
N VAL A 11 4.15 -15.96 -2.24
CA VAL A 11 4.95 -14.78 -2.58
C VAL A 11 4.14 -13.52 -2.31
N THR A 12 4.72 -12.55 -1.65
CA THR A 12 4.08 -11.24 -1.54
C THR A 12 4.32 -10.43 -2.81
N ALA A 13 3.33 -9.64 -3.23
CA ALA A 13 3.51 -8.75 -4.37
C ALA A 13 4.71 -7.79 -4.19
N ASP A 14 5.03 -7.44 -2.94
CA ASP A 14 6.13 -6.55 -2.59
C ASP A 14 7.52 -7.18 -2.84
N GLU A 15 7.64 -8.52 -2.82
CA GLU A 15 8.91 -9.23 -3.10
C GLU A 15 9.29 -9.20 -4.58
N LEU A 16 8.32 -8.99 -5.45
CA LEU A 16 8.55 -8.90 -6.90
C LEU A 16 8.88 -7.48 -7.36
N GLU A 17 8.74 -6.49 -6.48
CA GLU A 17 8.92 -5.10 -6.81
C GLU A 17 10.38 -4.71 -6.98
N ARG A 18 10.68 -4.05 -8.10
CA ARG A 18 11.90 -3.25 -8.28
C ARG A 18 11.58 -1.81 -7.93
N ARG A 19 12.06 -1.36 -6.77
CA ARG A 19 11.71 -0.05 -6.19
C ARG A 19 12.73 1.00 -6.56
N SER A 20 12.24 2.23 -6.78
CA SER A 20 13.05 3.42 -6.98
C SER A 20 12.47 4.60 -6.21
N SER A 21 13.36 5.46 -5.72
CA SER A 21 12.96 6.71 -5.10
C SER A 21 12.61 7.74 -6.18
N PRO A 22 11.52 8.50 -6.02
CA PRO A 22 11.20 9.57 -6.95
C PRO A 22 12.21 10.73 -6.80
N PRO A 23 12.36 11.57 -7.86
CA PRO A 23 13.11 12.81 -7.78
C PRO A 23 12.56 13.74 -6.70
N GLU A 24 13.39 14.70 -6.26
CA GLU A 24 13.05 15.57 -5.13
C GLU A 24 11.78 16.39 -5.37
N SER A 25 11.58 16.84 -6.61
CA SER A 25 10.38 17.57 -7.08
C SER A 25 9.08 16.81 -6.84
N LEU A 26 9.08 15.49 -6.92
CA LEU A 26 7.91 14.63 -6.72
C LEU A 26 7.74 14.08 -5.30
N ARG A 27 8.77 14.13 -4.44
CA ARG A 27 8.72 13.58 -3.06
C ARG A 27 7.57 14.14 -2.20
N PRO A 28 7.13 15.39 -2.37
CA PRO A 28 5.93 15.86 -1.67
C PRO A 28 4.67 15.06 -1.97
N TRP A 29 4.59 14.40 -3.11
CA TRP A 29 3.40 13.74 -3.64
C TRP A 29 3.55 12.24 -3.77
N ILE A 30 4.76 11.76 -4.03
CA ILE A 30 5.09 10.36 -4.33
C ILE A 30 6.23 9.93 -3.40
N THR A 31 6.05 8.83 -2.69
CA THR A 31 7.10 8.27 -1.82
C THR A 31 7.97 7.25 -2.54
N GLU A 32 7.39 6.52 -3.48
CA GLU A 32 8.08 5.42 -4.14
C GLU A 32 7.45 5.12 -5.50
N VAL A 33 8.28 4.73 -6.46
CA VAL A 33 7.85 4.12 -7.71
C VAL A 33 8.41 2.70 -7.76
N ALA A 34 7.56 1.74 -8.05
CA ALA A 34 7.95 0.33 -8.09
C ALA A 34 7.45 -0.33 -9.38
N GLN A 35 8.25 -1.22 -9.94
CA GLN A 35 7.90 -2.00 -11.12
C GLN A 35 7.76 -3.47 -10.74
N ILE A 36 6.65 -4.10 -11.10
CA ILE A 36 6.46 -5.54 -11.07
C ILE A 36 6.59 -6.05 -12.50
N PRO A 37 7.51 -6.99 -12.77
CA PRO A 37 7.66 -7.57 -14.10
C PRO A 37 6.41 -8.36 -14.50
N MET A 38 6.32 -8.71 -15.78
CA MET A 38 5.25 -9.57 -16.29
C MET A 38 5.25 -10.91 -15.56
N VAL A 39 4.13 -11.25 -14.95
CA VAL A 39 3.93 -12.52 -14.23
C VAL A 39 2.98 -13.41 -15.04
N GLN A 40 3.32 -14.68 -15.18
CA GLN A 40 2.55 -15.66 -15.94
C GLN A 40 1.35 -16.18 -15.12
N PRO A 41 0.22 -16.48 -15.77
CA PRO A 41 -0.92 -17.11 -15.13
C PRO A 41 -0.53 -18.45 -14.48
N GLY A 42 -1.10 -18.72 -13.30
CA GLY A 42 -0.91 -20.00 -12.60
C GLY A 42 0.49 -20.25 -12.05
N SER A 43 1.43 -19.31 -12.19
CA SER A 43 2.80 -19.48 -11.72
C SER A 43 2.91 -19.52 -10.21
N MET A 44 2.09 -18.74 -9.50
CA MET A 44 2.05 -18.68 -8.03
C MET A 44 0.84 -17.89 -7.54
N ALA A 45 0.40 -18.14 -6.30
CA ALA A 45 -0.56 -17.29 -5.61
C ALA A 45 0.16 -16.08 -5.02
N PHE A 46 -0.43 -14.90 -5.18
CA PHE A 46 0.08 -13.66 -4.60
C PHE A 46 -0.69 -13.28 -3.36
N THR A 47 0.04 -12.84 -2.35
CA THR A 47 -0.55 -12.12 -1.23
C THR A 47 -0.34 -10.62 -1.41
N HIS A 48 -1.43 -9.90 -1.52
CA HIS A 48 -1.42 -8.47 -1.30
C HIS A 48 -1.56 -8.21 0.20
N VAL A 49 -0.45 -7.94 0.85
CA VAL A 49 -0.43 -7.66 2.29
C VAL A 49 -1.15 -6.36 2.62
N PRO A 50 -1.68 -6.18 3.85
CA PRO A 50 -2.26 -4.92 4.28
C PRO A 50 -1.26 -3.78 4.09
N GLN A 51 -1.73 -2.66 3.58
CA GLN A 51 -0.88 -1.50 3.29
C GLN A 51 -1.67 -0.20 3.45
N ALA A 52 -1.21 0.67 4.33
CA ALA A 52 -1.84 1.96 4.60
C ALA A 52 -1.29 3.05 3.67
N VAL A 53 -1.43 2.84 2.36
CA VAL A 53 -0.98 3.78 1.33
C VAL A 53 -1.91 3.71 0.12
N THR A 54 -2.23 4.87 -0.46
CA THR A 54 -2.90 4.96 -1.75
C THR A 54 -1.87 4.82 -2.86
N THR A 55 -2.17 4.02 -3.87
CA THR A 55 -1.23 3.71 -4.96
C THR A 55 -1.93 3.90 -6.30
N ILE A 56 -1.31 4.62 -7.23
CA ILE A 56 -1.69 4.58 -8.65
C ILE A 56 -0.97 3.37 -9.27
N VAL A 57 -1.72 2.54 -9.97
CA VAL A 57 -1.22 1.30 -10.60
C VAL A 57 -1.45 1.38 -12.09
N LEU A 58 -0.37 1.46 -12.86
CA LEU A 58 -0.39 1.37 -14.31
C LEU A 58 -0.15 -0.08 -14.68
N ARG A 59 -1.20 -0.79 -15.01
CA ARG A 59 -1.17 -2.23 -15.34
C ARG A 59 -1.01 -2.40 -16.84
N THR A 60 -0.15 -3.33 -17.24
CA THR A 60 0.01 -3.75 -18.64
C THR A 60 -0.23 -5.25 -18.73
N GLU A 61 -1.22 -5.68 -19.52
CA GLU A 61 -1.50 -7.07 -19.84
C GLU A 61 -0.59 -7.56 -20.99
N ALA A 62 -0.38 -8.87 -21.10
CA ALA A 62 0.37 -9.46 -22.22
C ALA A 62 -0.27 -9.18 -23.59
N SER A 63 -1.58 -8.92 -23.63
CA SER A 63 -2.30 -8.45 -24.82
C SER A 63 -1.89 -7.06 -25.30
N GLY A 64 -1.10 -6.33 -24.51
CA GLY A 64 -0.78 -4.93 -24.71
C GLY A 64 -1.81 -3.95 -24.14
N ARG A 65 -2.92 -4.44 -23.62
CA ARG A 65 -3.92 -3.59 -22.96
C ARG A 65 -3.33 -2.95 -21.70
N ARG A 66 -3.59 -1.68 -21.51
CA ARG A 66 -3.13 -0.90 -20.36
C ARG A 66 -4.30 -0.26 -19.63
N ASP A 67 -4.19 -0.25 -18.29
CA ASP A 67 -5.16 0.36 -17.40
C ASP A 67 -4.42 1.22 -16.36
N ALA A 68 -4.99 2.37 -16.02
CA ALA A 68 -4.56 3.22 -14.92
C ALA A 68 -5.58 3.13 -13.78
N LEU A 69 -5.16 2.62 -12.63
CA LEU A 69 -6.00 2.33 -11.48
C LEU A 69 -5.56 3.12 -10.26
N VAL A 70 -6.49 3.46 -9.39
CA VAL A 70 -6.24 3.92 -8.02
C VAL A 70 -6.59 2.79 -7.08
N VAL A 71 -5.63 2.34 -6.31
CA VAL A 71 -5.79 1.33 -5.26
C VAL A 71 -5.66 2.04 -3.92
N GLY A 72 -6.72 2.09 -3.16
CA GLY A 72 -6.74 2.68 -1.84
C GLY A 72 -6.03 1.83 -0.78
N PRO A 73 -5.90 2.37 0.44
CA PRO A 73 -5.32 1.64 1.57
C PRO A 73 -6.04 0.32 1.79
N ARG A 74 -5.26 -0.76 1.96
CA ARG A 74 -5.79 -2.10 2.26
C ARG A 74 -5.65 -2.39 3.74
N THR A 75 -6.78 -2.61 4.41
CA THR A 75 -6.82 -2.91 5.84
C THR A 75 -6.65 -4.39 6.15
N ARG A 76 -6.79 -5.27 5.15
CA ARG A 76 -6.63 -6.73 5.26
C ARG A 76 -5.89 -7.27 4.04
N ALA A 77 -5.27 -8.43 4.22
CA ALA A 77 -4.67 -9.16 3.11
C ALA A 77 -5.73 -9.66 2.12
N THR A 78 -5.36 -9.69 0.85
CA THR A 78 -6.10 -10.39 -0.20
C THR A 78 -5.17 -11.38 -0.88
N TYR A 79 -5.72 -12.54 -1.23
CA TYR A 79 -5.01 -13.61 -1.90
C TYR A 79 -5.52 -13.71 -3.32
N ALA A 80 -4.63 -13.64 -4.29
CA ALA A 80 -5.00 -13.62 -5.69
C ALA A 80 -4.15 -14.58 -6.53
N ASN A 81 -4.79 -15.18 -7.53
CA ASN A 81 -4.08 -15.83 -8.62
C ASN A 81 -4.08 -14.90 -9.83
N PRO A 82 -2.96 -14.73 -10.52
CA PRO A 82 -2.98 -14.08 -11.82
C PRO A 82 -3.74 -14.97 -12.80
N ASP A 83 -4.83 -14.46 -13.33
CA ASP A 83 -5.65 -15.10 -14.37
C ASP A 83 -5.13 -14.76 -15.77
N LYS A 84 -4.36 -13.67 -15.88
CA LYS A 84 -3.72 -13.19 -17.11
C LYS A 84 -2.28 -12.79 -16.84
N SER A 85 -1.44 -12.93 -17.85
CA SER A 85 -0.08 -12.36 -17.79
C SER A 85 -0.19 -10.84 -17.71
N ALA A 86 0.33 -10.27 -16.63
CA ALA A 86 0.34 -8.83 -16.44
C ALA A 86 1.57 -8.39 -15.63
N GLY A 87 2.03 -7.18 -15.93
CA GLY A 87 2.99 -6.43 -15.14
C GLY A 87 2.41 -5.08 -14.75
N CYS A 88 3.04 -4.38 -13.85
CA CYS A 88 2.57 -3.04 -13.50
C CYS A 88 3.68 -2.13 -12.98
N THR A 89 3.44 -0.83 -13.15
CA THR A 89 4.16 0.23 -12.42
C THR A 89 3.25 0.74 -11.31
N ARG A 90 3.78 0.77 -10.09
CA ARG A 90 3.10 1.25 -8.89
C ARG A 90 3.70 2.58 -8.45
N ILE A 91 2.87 3.60 -8.30
CA ILE A 91 3.24 4.93 -7.83
C ILE A 91 2.59 5.11 -6.47
N ARG A 92 3.37 5.00 -5.39
CA ARG A 92 2.87 5.15 -4.01
C ARG A 92 2.80 6.61 -3.64
N LEU A 93 1.61 7.05 -3.27
CA LEU A 93 1.38 8.43 -2.88
C LEU A 93 1.94 8.73 -1.49
N ALA A 94 2.43 9.94 -1.31
CA ALA A 94 2.84 10.44 0.00
C ALA A 94 1.64 10.59 0.94
N PRO A 95 1.84 10.49 2.28
CA PRO A 95 0.78 10.75 3.24
C PRO A 95 0.10 12.11 3.00
N GLY A 96 -1.22 12.09 2.85
CA GLY A 96 -2.00 13.29 2.57
C GLY A 96 -2.06 13.73 1.11
N ALA A 97 -1.41 13.03 0.18
CA ALA A 97 -1.39 13.37 -1.24
C ALA A 97 -2.66 12.95 -2.01
N SER A 98 -3.49 12.06 -1.46
CA SER A 98 -4.73 11.60 -2.12
C SER A 98 -5.66 12.74 -2.49
N GLN A 99 -5.98 13.62 -1.55
CA GLN A 99 -6.91 14.73 -1.79
C GLN A 99 -6.41 15.70 -2.86
N PRO A 100 -5.17 16.22 -2.83
CA PRO A 100 -4.71 17.13 -3.87
C PRO A 100 -4.52 16.49 -5.24
N LEU A 101 -4.13 15.20 -5.31
CA LEU A 101 -3.89 14.50 -6.57
C LEU A 101 -5.17 13.90 -7.16
N LEU A 102 -5.97 13.24 -6.32
CA LEU A 102 -7.11 12.43 -6.74
C LEU A 102 -8.45 13.13 -6.49
N GLY A 103 -8.47 14.27 -5.78
CA GLY A 103 -9.70 14.95 -5.38
C GLY A 103 -10.52 14.22 -4.32
N ILE A 104 -10.02 13.10 -3.79
CA ILE A 104 -10.71 12.21 -2.85
C ILE A 104 -9.85 11.99 -1.61
N PRO A 105 -10.40 12.13 -0.37
CA PRO A 105 -9.68 11.78 0.83
C PRO A 105 -9.40 10.28 0.88
N ALA A 106 -8.25 9.89 1.46
CA ALA A 106 -7.81 8.49 1.45
C ALA A 106 -8.80 7.52 2.13
N VAL A 107 -9.61 8.01 3.09
CA VAL A 107 -10.62 7.18 3.77
C VAL A 107 -11.70 6.66 2.80
N ASP A 108 -12.09 7.44 1.81
CA ASP A 108 -13.11 7.06 0.85
C ASP A 108 -12.59 6.05 -0.19
N LEU A 109 -11.26 5.93 -0.30
CA LEU A 109 -10.58 4.94 -1.12
C LEU A 109 -10.24 3.64 -0.36
N THR A 110 -10.44 3.60 0.95
CA THR A 110 -10.02 2.45 1.77
C THR A 110 -10.70 1.15 1.34
N ASN A 111 -9.89 0.13 1.03
CA ASN A 111 -10.29 -1.17 0.47
C ASN A 111 -11.01 -1.09 -0.89
N ARG A 112 -10.82 -0.01 -1.63
CA ARG A 112 -11.43 0.20 -2.95
C ARG A 112 -10.38 0.25 -4.04
N VAL A 113 -10.82 -0.10 -5.25
CA VAL A 113 -10.08 0.08 -6.50
C VAL A 113 -11.00 0.82 -7.46
N THR A 114 -10.51 1.86 -8.11
CA THR A 114 -11.25 2.63 -9.13
C THR A 114 -10.34 2.95 -10.30
N MET A 115 -10.91 3.34 -11.44
CA MET A 115 -10.12 3.87 -12.54
C MET A 115 -9.52 5.23 -12.17
N LEU A 116 -8.30 5.51 -12.64
CA LEU A 116 -7.69 6.82 -12.44
C LEU A 116 -8.47 7.92 -13.17
N ALA A 117 -9.05 7.60 -14.32
CA ALA A 117 -9.90 8.53 -15.08
C ALA A 117 -11.20 8.92 -14.38
N ASP A 118 -11.68 8.10 -13.43
CA ASP A 118 -12.97 8.33 -12.75
C ASP A 118 -12.83 9.19 -11.48
N VAL A 119 -11.59 9.51 -11.04
CA VAL A 119 -11.40 10.37 -9.87
C VAL A 119 -11.52 11.85 -10.23
N PRO A 120 -12.02 12.72 -9.33
CA PRO A 120 -12.25 14.14 -9.64
C PRO A 120 -11.00 15.02 -9.58
N GLY A 121 -9.82 14.47 -9.33
CA GLY A 121 -8.58 15.22 -9.11
C GLY A 121 -7.73 15.38 -10.37
N ALA A 122 -6.70 16.23 -10.27
CA ALA A 122 -5.80 16.56 -11.36
C ALA A 122 -5.07 15.34 -12.01
N ALA A 123 -4.96 14.24 -11.27
CA ALA A 123 -4.34 13.02 -11.79
C ALA A 123 -5.24 12.28 -12.81
N ALA A 124 -6.56 12.50 -12.81
CA ALA A 124 -7.46 11.90 -13.80
C ALA A 124 -7.13 12.35 -15.22
N ASP A 125 -6.80 13.64 -15.41
CA ASP A 125 -6.45 14.21 -16.70
C ASP A 125 -5.16 13.62 -17.31
N LEU A 126 -4.38 12.91 -16.50
CA LEU A 126 -3.15 12.25 -16.92
C LEU A 126 -3.33 10.76 -17.23
N ALA A 127 -4.53 10.21 -16.98
CA ALA A 127 -4.77 8.77 -17.05
C ALA A 127 -4.44 8.20 -18.45
N ASP A 128 -4.93 8.83 -19.51
CA ASP A 128 -4.72 8.40 -20.89
C ASP A 128 -3.25 8.46 -21.25
N ALA A 129 -2.59 9.62 -21.00
CA ALA A 129 -1.18 9.78 -21.26
C ALA A 129 -0.32 8.74 -20.51
N LEU A 130 -0.61 8.51 -19.24
CA LEU A 130 0.14 7.53 -18.43
C LEU A 130 -0.01 6.09 -18.94
N THR A 131 -1.12 5.74 -19.58
CA THR A 131 -1.31 4.40 -20.16
C THR A 131 -0.52 4.21 -21.46
N GLU A 132 -0.16 5.29 -22.16
CA GLU A 132 0.63 5.22 -23.40
C GLU A 132 2.15 5.19 -23.16
N LEU A 133 2.61 5.65 -21.99
CA LEU A 133 4.04 5.79 -21.70
C LEU A 133 4.71 4.45 -21.37
N ALA A 134 5.97 4.30 -21.81
CA ALA A 134 6.82 3.23 -21.30
C ALA A 134 7.17 3.45 -19.81
N PRO A 135 7.44 2.40 -19.02
CA PRO A 135 7.73 2.54 -17.60
C PRO A 135 8.84 3.54 -17.24
N ALA A 136 9.85 3.70 -18.10
CA ALA A 136 10.95 4.64 -17.90
C ALA A 136 10.54 6.12 -18.11
N GLU A 137 9.47 6.37 -18.84
CA GLU A 137 9.00 7.72 -19.19
C GLU A 137 8.02 8.28 -18.16
N ILE A 138 7.46 7.41 -17.29
CA ILE A 138 6.41 7.79 -16.31
C ILE A 138 6.92 8.85 -15.35
N VAL A 139 8.10 8.66 -14.75
CA VAL A 139 8.64 9.60 -13.75
C VAL A 139 8.98 10.97 -14.39
N PRO A 140 9.72 11.06 -15.50
CA PRO A 140 9.94 12.32 -16.20
C PRO A 140 8.65 13.04 -16.58
N PHE A 141 7.65 12.32 -17.06
CA PHE A 141 6.34 12.88 -17.39
C PHE A 141 5.64 13.48 -16.18
N LEU A 142 5.62 12.76 -15.05
CA LEU A 142 5.04 13.26 -13.81
C LEU A 142 5.78 14.49 -13.27
N GLU A 143 7.10 14.57 -13.43
CA GLU A 143 7.88 15.76 -13.05
C GLU A 143 7.48 17.01 -13.85
N SER A 144 7.19 16.86 -15.13
CA SER A 144 6.76 17.99 -15.97
C SER A 144 5.32 18.40 -15.70
N GLU A 145 4.42 17.43 -15.50
CA GLU A 145 2.98 17.69 -15.51
C GLU A 145 2.38 18.01 -14.12
N LEU A 146 2.81 17.30 -13.06
CA LEU A 146 2.18 17.44 -11.75
C LEU A 146 2.32 18.84 -11.14
N PRO A 147 3.50 19.51 -11.17
CA PRO A 147 3.64 20.83 -10.56
C PRO A 147 2.74 21.91 -11.17
N GLN A 148 2.42 21.77 -12.45
CA GLN A 148 1.57 22.72 -13.18
C GLN A 148 0.08 22.56 -12.86
N ARG A 149 -0.32 21.36 -12.44
CA ARG A 149 -1.73 20.98 -12.20
C ARG A 149 -2.11 21.04 -10.72
N LEU A 150 -1.12 21.04 -9.82
CA LEU A 150 -1.35 20.99 -8.38
C LEU A 150 -1.33 22.39 -7.78
N SER A 151 -2.50 22.80 -7.27
CA SER A 151 -2.64 23.98 -6.44
C SER A 151 -2.99 23.54 -5.02
N GLU A 152 -2.11 23.82 -4.08
CA GLU A 152 -2.31 23.47 -2.67
C GLU A 152 -2.24 24.73 -1.81
N ASP A 153 -3.32 25.00 -1.07
CA ASP A 153 -3.32 26.08 -0.08
C ASP A 153 -2.36 25.77 1.09
N ARG A 154 -2.02 26.83 1.85
CA ARG A 154 -1.06 26.72 2.95
C ARG A 154 -1.51 25.71 4.00
N THR A 155 -2.78 25.72 4.38
CA THR A 155 -3.33 24.83 5.43
C THR A 155 -3.21 23.36 5.05
N ARG A 156 -3.54 23.00 3.80
CA ARG A 156 -3.40 21.63 3.31
C ARG A 156 -1.95 21.18 3.26
N ARG A 157 -1.05 22.08 2.85
CA ARG A 157 0.39 21.83 2.85
C ARG A 157 0.93 21.56 4.26
N ASP A 158 0.51 22.36 5.24
CA ASP A 158 0.91 22.20 6.63
C ASP A 158 0.34 20.91 7.23
N HIS A 159 -0.91 20.56 6.94
CA HIS A 159 -1.50 19.28 7.34
C HIS A 159 -0.76 18.08 6.74
N ARG A 160 -0.39 18.13 5.46
CA ARG A 160 0.36 17.07 4.80
C ARG A 160 1.76 16.90 5.39
N ARG A 161 2.46 18.02 5.67
CA ARG A 161 3.78 18.01 6.34
C ARG A 161 3.66 17.42 7.74
N LEU A 162 2.68 17.84 8.52
CA LEU A 162 2.43 17.31 9.87
C LEU A 162 2.15 15.80 9.83
N LEU A 163 1.33 15.36 8.89
CA LEU A 163 1.04 13.93 8.70
C LEU A 163 2.30 13.15 8.31
N GLY A 164 3.14 13.67 7.42
CA GLY A 164 4.43 13.09 7.08
C GLY A 164 5.35 12.95 8.29
N SER A 165 5.45 14.00 9.12
CA SER A 165 6.20 13.97 10.38
C SER A 165 5.63 12.94 11.36
N ALA A 166 4.31 12.83 11.45
CA ALA A 166 3.64 11.85 12.29
C ALA A 166 3.96 10.41 11.87
N VAL A 167 3.92 10.14 10.57
CA VAL A 167 4.28 8.82 10.01
C VAL A 167 5.74 8.50 10.27
N ALA A 168 6.65 9.44 10.08
CA ALA A 168 8.08 9.24 10.33
C ALA A 168 8.40 8.99 11.81
N ALA A 169 7.66 9.63 12.72
CA ALA A 169 7.84 9.47 14.17
C ALA A 169 7.12 8.26 14.77
N MET A 170 6.21 7.61 14.02
CA MET A 170 5.36 6.53 14.54
C MET A 170 6.15 5.37 15.15
N ASP A 171 7.29 5.06 14.59
CA ASP A 171 8.13 3.92 15.00
C ASP A 171 8.97 4.21 16.26
N ALA A 172 9.27 5.48 16.49
CA ALA A 172 10.08 5.94 17.62
C ALA A 172 9.23 6.28 18.86
N THR A 173 7.88 6.27 18.72
CA THR A 173 6.97 6.74 19.76
C THR A 173 6.28 5.56 20.47
N ALA A 174 6.25 5.57 21.80
CA ALA A 174 5.69 4.49 22.59
C ALA A 174 4.16 4.39 22.47
N SER A 175 3.48 5.52 22.29
CA SER A 175 2.01 5.55 22.20
C SER A 175 1.50 6.65 21.25
N ILE A 176 0.22 6.55 20.89
CA ILE A 176 -0.46 7.60 20.11
C ILE A 176 -0.56 8.91 20.88
N THR A 177 -0.70 8.85 22.19
CA THR A 177 -0.72 10.02 23.08
C THR A 177 0.62 10.74 23.04
N ASP A 178 1.74 9.98 23.16
CA ASP A 178 3.08 10.56 23.09
C ASP A 178 3.36 11.16 21.70
N LEU A 179 2.91 10.49 20.64
CA LEU A 179 3.02 11.01 19.28
C LEU A 179 2.26 12.33 19.11
N ALA A 180 1.04 12.43 19.62
CA ALA A 180 0.24 13.65 19.56
C ALA A 180 0.90 14.80 20.35
N ALA A 181 1.41 14.49 21.55
CA ALA A 181 2.15 15.44 22.36
C ALA A 181 3.43 15.96 21.68
N ALA A 182 4.22 15.05 21.09
CA ALA A 182 5.46 15.40 20.38
C ALA A 182 5.22 16.31 19.16
N LEU A 183 4.04 16.20 18.55
CA LEU A 183 3.63 17.01 17.40
C LEU A 183 2.81 18.25 17.79
N ALA A 184 2.61 18.49 19.08
CA ALA A 184 1.81 19.60 19.63
C ALA A 184 0.38 19.64 19.06
N VAL A 185 -0.26 18.45 18.90
CA VAL A 185 -1.64 18.33 18.45
C VAL A 185 -2.46 17.47 19.41
N SER A 186 -3.80 17.59 19.36
CA SER A 186 -4.66 16.66 20.09
C SER A 186 -4.71 15.28 19.42
N GLU A 187 -4.97 14.22 20.19
CA GLU A 187 -5.19 12.86 19.62
C GLU A 187 -6.35 12.85 18.61
N ARG A 188 -7.38 13.64 18.81
CA ARG A 188 -8.50 13.80 17.88
C ARG A 188 -8.03 14.38 16.55
N GLN A 189 -7.20 15.43 16.60
CA GLN A 189 -6.64 16.04 15.39
C GLN A 189 -5.73 15.07 14.66
N LEU A 190 -4.85 14.36 15.38
CA LEU A 190 -4.00 13.33 14.81
C LEU A 190 -4.82 12.22 14.15
N ARG A 191 -5.89 11.75 14.79
CA ARG A 191 -6.81 10.75 14.22
C ARG A 191 -7.45 11.24 12.94
N ASN A 192 -7.93 12.48 12.91
CA ASN A 192 -8.55 13.07 11.72
C ASN A 192 -7.54 13.17 10.56
N LEU A 193 -6.31 13.62 10.83
CA LEU A 193 -5.24 13.71 9.83
C LEU A 193 -4.92 12.33 9.22
N PHE A 194 -4.79 11.30 10.06
CA PHE A 194 -4.56 9.93 9.58
C PHE A 194 -5.73 9.39 8.77
N THR A 195 -6.96 9.57 9.25
CA THR A 195 -8.16 9.07 8.57
C THR A 195 -8.33 9.73 7.21
N SER A 196 -8.20 11.06 7.13
CA SER A 196 -8.36 11.78 5.85
C SER A 196 -7.18 11.56 4.89
N GLY A 197 -5.94 11.59 5.41
CA GLY A 197 -4.75 11.61 4.56
C GLY A 197 -4.12 10.25 4.28
N ILE A 198 -4.42 9.21 5.10
CA ILE A 198 -3.91 7.84 4.94
C ILE A 198 -5.03 6.82 4.74
N GLY A 199 -6.26 7.14 5.21
CA GLY A 199 -7.43 6.27 5.10
C GLY A 199 -7.66 5.35 6.29
N VAL A 200 -6.78 5.34 7.29
CA VAL A 200 -6.90 4.52 8.50
C VAL A 200 -6.54 5.31 9.76
N SER A 201 -7.00 4.87 10.92
CA SER A 201 -6.61 5.50 12.18
C SER A 201 -5.12 5.27 12.51
N PRO A 202 -4.49 6.11 13.36
CA PRO A 202 -3.09 5.92 13.79
C PRO A 202 -2.85 4.53 14.39
N LYS A 203 -3.78 4.04 15.22
CA LYS A 203 -3.70 2.70 15.81
C LYS A 203 -3.72 1.60 14.76
N HIS A 204 -4.57 1.73 13.74
CA HIS A 204 -4.65 0.73 12.67
C HIS A 204 -3.41 0.79 11.77
N TYR A 205 -2.90 1.98 11.48
CA TYR A 205 -1.62 2.18 10.79
C TYR A 205 -0.48 1.45 11.51
N ALA A 206 -0.33 1.66 12.81
CA ALA A 206 0.69 0.99 13.62
C ALA A 206 0.56 -0.55 13.59
N ARG A 207 -0.67 -1.09 13.60
CA ARG A 207 -0.91 -2.53 13.47
C ARG A 207 -0.45 -3.06 12.11
N ILE A 208 -0.81 -2.38 11.01
CA ILE A 208 -0.36 -2.74 9.66
C ILE A 208 1.17 -2.74 9.58
N THR A 209 1.82 -1.68 10.08
CA THR A 209 3.29 -1.55 10.05
C THR A 209 3.97 -2.68 10.83
N ARG A 210 3.46 -3.05 12.01
CA ARG A 210 3.99 -4.18 12.80
C ARG A 210 3.87 -5.51 12.07
N ILE A 211 2.72 -5.80 11.45
CA ILE A 211 2.54 -7.05 10.67
C ILE A 211 3.49 -7.06 9.45
N ARG A 212 3.66 -5.95 8.77
CA ARG A 212 4.60 -5.86 7.64
C ARG A 212 6.06 -6.12 8.08
N ARG A 213 6.47 -5.64 9.26
CA ARG A 213 7.78 -5.97 9.85
C ARG A 213 7.92 -7.47 10.14
N ILE A 214 6.88 -8.10 10.68
CA ILE A 214 6.89 -9.54 10.92
C ILE A 214 7.07 -10.28 9.58
N LEU A 215 6.31 -9.92 8.55
CA LEU A 215 6.40 -10.55 7.24
C LEU A 215 7.80 -10.39 6.62
N SER A 216 8.44 -9.22 6.76
CA SER A 216 9.79 -8.98 6.22
C SER A 216 10.92 -9.62 7.04
N ALA A 217 10.71 -9.87 8.33
CA ALA A 217 11.71 -10.45 9.24
C ALA A 217 11.50 -11.96 9.47
N ALA A 218 10.39 -12.50 8.99
CA ALA A 218 10.08 -13.91 9.15
C ALA A 218 11.04 -14.78 8.33
N GLY A 219 11.65 -15.71 9.00
CA GLY A 219 12.58 -16.69 8.48
C GLY A 219 12.74 -17.76 9.55
N ASN A 220 13.96 -18.01 10.01
CA ASN A 220 14.23 -18.96 11.10
C ASN A 220 14.11 -18.33 12.51
N THR A 221 13.59 -17.10 12.61
CA THR A 221 13.46 -16.40 13.89
C THR A 221 12.26 -16.89 14.69
N PRO A 222 12.41 -17.25 15.98
CA PRO A 222 11.31 -17.66 16.84
C PRO A 222 10.21 -16.57 16.93
N TRP A 223 8.93 -16.98 16.96
CA TRP A 223 7.78 -16.08 16.99
C TRP A 223 7.77 -15.14 18.20
N SER A 224 8.27 -15.59 19.35
CA SER A 224 8.41 -14.75 20.54
C SER A 224 9.38 -13.58 20.32
N HIS A 225 10.50 -13.83 19.65
CA HIS A 225 11.47 -12.78 19.32
C HIS A 225 10.91 -11.82 18.28
N LEU A 226 10.21 -12.33 17.25
CA LEU A 226 9.53 -11.48 16.26
C LEU A 226 8.46 -10.60 16.89
N ALA A 227 7.67 -11.14 17.84
CA ALA A 227 6.67 -10.38 18.57
C ALA A 227 7.30 -9.20 19.33
N THR A 228 8.36 -9.46 20.09
CA THR A 228 9.08 -8.41 20.84
C THR A 228 9.69 -7.38 19.91
N ALA A 229 10.40 -7.81 18.86
CA ALA A 229 11.03 -6.92 17.88
C ALA A 229 10.01 -6.05 17.11
N ALA A 230 8.79 -6.56 16.92
CA ALA A 230 7.70 -5.81 16.29
C ALA A 230 6.91 -4.94 17.29
N GLY A 231 7.27 -4.90 18.57
CA GLY A 231 6.62 -4.09 19.60
C GLY A 231 5.28 -4.65 20.11
N TYR A 232 5.13 -5.98 20.12
CA TYR A 232 4.02 -6.65 20.79
C TYR A 232 4.37 -7.01 22.22
N TYR A 233 3.37 -7.00 23.09
CA TYR A 233 3.53 -7.42 24.48
C TYR A 233 3.92 -8.90 24.58
N ASP A 234 3.25 -9.74 23.80
CA ASP A 234 3.49 -11.18 23.73
C ASP A 234 3.14 -11.76 22.35
N GLN A 235 3.45 -13.06 22.16
CA GLN A 235 3.15 -13.80 20.94
C GLN A 235 1.64 -13.96 20.68
N SER A 236 0.83 -14.02 21.72
CA SER A 236 -0.64 -14.19 21.60
C SER A 236 -1.27 -12.95 21.01
N HIS A 237 -0.87 -11.78 21.50
CA HIS A 237 -1.30 -10.48 20.94
C HIS A 237 -0.85 -10.33 19.48
N MET A 238 0.42 -10.67 19.16
CA MET A 238 0.90 -10.69 17.78
C MET A 238 0.06 -11.62 16.89
N THR A 239 -0.22 -12.84 17.34
CA THR A 239 -0.99 -13.84 16.60
C THR A 239 -2.42 -13.37 16.34
N ALA A 240 -3.06 -12.70 17.31
CA ALA A 240 -4.40 -12.15 17.16
C ALA A 240 -4.43 -11.03 16.10
N ASP A 241 -3.47 -10.11 16.15
CA ASP A 241 -3.33 -9.04 15.16
C ASP A 241 -3.03 -9.59 13.75
N PHE A 242 -2.14 -10.59 13.67
CA PHE A 242 -1.80 -11.25 12.40
C PHE A 242 -3.04 -11.90 11.78
N ARG A 243 -3.80 -12.70 12.55
CA ARG A 243 -5.06 -13.30 12.08
C ARG A 243 -6.08 -12.24 11.63
N SER A 244 -6.21 -11.16 12.38
CA SER A 244 -7.15 -10.09 12.05
C SER A 244 -6.83 -9.40 10.72
N LEU A 245 -5.54 -9.22 10.40
CA LEU A 245 -5.09 -8.52 9.20
C LEU A 245 -4.81 -9.45 8.03
N MET A 246 -4.28 -10.66 8.28
CA MET A 246 -3.91 -11.62 7.25
C MET A 246 -4.97 -12.71 7.00
N GLY A 247 -6.00 -12.81 7.85
CA GLY A 247 -7.06 -13.82 7.73
C GLY A 247 -6.66 -15.22 8.22
N VAL A 248 -5.38 -15.49 8.46
CA VAL A 248 -4.84 -16.78 8.93
C VAL A 248 -3.80 -16.58 10.02
N ALA A 249 -3.47 -17.64 10.75
CA ALA A 249 -2.40 -17.60 11.75
C ALA A 249 -1.01 -17.48 11.08
N PRO A 250 0.00 -16.91 11.76
CA PRO A 250 1.37 -16.80 11.22
C PRO A 250 1.90 -18.16 10.72
N THR A 251 1.82 -19.21 11.54
CA THR A 251 2.30 -20.54 11.18
C THR A 251 1.60 -21.15 9.96
N ALA A 252 0.30 -20.87 9.78
CA ALA A 252 -0.45 -21.30 8.60
C ALA A 252 0.02 -20.55 7.35
N TYR A 253 0.13 -19.22 7.46
CA TYR A 253 0.60 -18.38 6.36
C TYR A 253 1.96 -18.83 5.82
N PHE A 254 2.95 -19.02 6.70
CA PHE A 254 4.31 -19.40 6.29
C PHE A 254 4.45 -20.88 5.85
N ARG A 255 3.43 -21.71 6.09
CA ARG A 255 3.31 -23.05 5.50
C ARG A 255 2.60 -23.06 4.15
N GLY A 256 2.04 -21.93 3.73
CA GLY A 256 1.24 -21.86 2.52
C GLY A 256 -0.24 -22.22 2.72
N ASP A 257 -0.68 -22.45 3.96
CA ASP A 257 -2.09 -22.72 4.31
C ASP A 257 -2.86 -21.39 4.31
N ILE A 258 -3.11 -20.85 3.12
CA ILE A 258 -3.77 -19.56 2.89
C ILE A 258 -5.21 -19.76 2.40
N PRO A 259 -6.09 -18.75 2.57
CA PRO A 259 -7.42 -18.77 1.95
C PRO A 259 -7.34 -19.00 0.45
N ALA A 260 -8.36 -19.64 -0.12
CA ALA A 260 -8.43 -19.88 -1.55
C ALA A 260 -8.26 -18.56 -2.32
N PRO A 261 -7.25 -18.46 -3.21
CA PRO A 261 -7.02 -17.25 -3.97
C PRO A 261 -8.19 -16.97 -4.91
N THR A 262 -8.59 -15.72 -4.98
CA THR A 262 -9.57 -15.25 -5.98
C THR A 262 -8.82 -14.79 -7.25
N PRO A 263 -9.48 -14.80 -8.42
CA PRO A 263 -8.91 -14.16 -9.60
C PRO A 263 -8.48 -12.73 -9.27
N CYS A 264 -7.36 -12.31 -9.82
CA CYS A 264 -6.92 -10.91 -9.67
C CYS A 264 -8.05 -10.02 -10.17
N GLN A 265 -8.67 -9.24 -9.28
CA GLN A 265 -9.89 -8.50 -9.60
C GLN A 265 -9.67 -7.67 -10.86
N SER A 266 -10.24 -8.13 -11.98
CA SER A 266 -10.77 -7.22 -12.98
C SER A 266 -11.73 -6.30 -12.22
N LEU A 267 -11.58 -4.99 -12.40
CA LEU A 267 -12.47 -3.97 -11.85
C LEU A 267 -13.92 -4.47 -11.77
N THR A 268 -14.35 -4.88 -10.61
CA THR A 268 -15.77 -5.01 -10.36
C THR A 268 -16.22 -3.62 -10.02
N SER A 269 -16.88 -2.98 -10.97
CA SER A 269 -17.59 -1.71 -10.79
C SER A 269 -18.36 -1.77 -9.48
N LEU A 270 -18.16 -0.76 -8.63
CA LEU A 270 -19.02 -0.48 -7.49
C LEU A 270 -20.38 0.00 -7.98
#